data_9ebc759f840ede235451ad5312248fb5
#
_entry.id   9ebc759f840ede235451ad5312248fb5
#
_cell.length_a   1.000
_cell.length_b   1.000
_cell.length_c   1.000
_cell.angle_alpha   90.00
_cell.angle_beta   90.00
_cell.angle_gamma   90.00
#
_symmetry.space_group_name_H-M   'P 1'
#
loop_
_entity.id
_entity.type
_entity.pdbx_description
1 polymer ?
#
loop_
_entity_poly.entity_id
_entity_poly.type
_entity_poly.pdbx_seq_one_letter_code
_entity_poly.pdbx_strand_id
1 'polypeptide(L)'
;GTPFSDHHTLILCLLSLYMFILAIDEKKNIYWFLIPILLGFAFLSKQAPTVYLIFLISILSIIYFYKSRNISNFISALAGCTTVLILFFVLLFLSGINFNDFLIQYFLYPKSLGASRLEWLSPFEFKRIIWRYKLQYLSIATLIFLFIKFSLEKKKEIFSDYLIILSIIIFCLLTVMHQLMTINAIFIYCLIPIFCGFSHIYSKKY
;
A
#
# COMPACT_ATOMS: atom_id res chain seq x y z
N GLY A 1 -6.83 -11.96 -16.67
CA GLY A 1 -5.88 -12.22 -15.60
C GLY A 1 -6.41 -13.30 -14.68
N THR A 2 -5.54 -14.17 -14.22
CA THR A 2 -5.93 -15.23 -13.29
C THR A 2 -6.33 -14.63 -11.92
N PRO A 3 -7.38 -15.12 -11.25
CA PRO A 3 -7.80 -14.59 -9.95
C PRO A 3 -6.71 -14.69 -8.86
N PHE A 4 -5.74 -15.58 -9.04
CA PHE A 4 -4.62 -15.77 -8.12
C PHE A 4 -3.66 -14.57 -8.01
N SER A 5 -3.45 -13.81 -9.08
CA SER A 5 -2.54 -12.65 -9.05
C SER A 5 -3.04 -11.55 -8.09
N ASP A 6 -4.35 -11.33 -7.96
CA ASP A 6 -4.95 -10.34 -7.07
C ASP A 6 -4.69 -10.65 -5.60
N HIS A 7 -4.81 -11.93 -5.21
CA HIS A 7 -4.57 -12.38 -3.84
C HIS A 7 -3.08 -12.25 -3.47
N HIS A 8 -2.17 -12.71 -4.34
CA HIS A 8 -0.73 -12.59 -4.11
C HIS A 8 -0.30 -11.13 -3.96
N THR A 9 -0.79 -10.27 -4.86
CA THR A 9 -0.51 -8.83 -4.79
C THR A 9 -1.02 -8.22 -3.50
N LEU A 10 -2.24 -8.53 -3.09
CA LEU A 10 -2.82 -8.01 -1.85
C LEU A 10 -2.01 -8.44 -0.62
N ILE A 11 -1.60 -9.72 -0.56
CA ILE A 11 -0.77 -10.24 0.55
C ILE A 11 0.57 -9.52 0.58
N LEU A 12 1.26 -9.38 -0.55
CA LEU A 12 2.55 -8.69 -0.63
C LEU A 12 2.43 -7.20 -0.28
N CYS A 13 1.36 -6.54 -0.70
CA CYS A 13 1.04 -5.17 -0.32
C CYS A 13 0.80 -5.04 1.19
N LEU A 14 0.05 -5.97 1.78
CA LEU A 14 -0.21 -6.01 3.22
C LEU A 14 1.08 -6.26 4.00
N LEU A 15 1.91 -7.19 3.58
CA LEU A 15 3.23 -7.44 4.18
C LEU A 15 4.12 -6.21 4.09
N SER A 16 4.11 -5.48 2.97
CA SER A 16 4.87 -4.22 2.82
C SER A 16 4.39 -3.16 3.81
N LEU A 17 3.07 -3.04 4.01
CA LEU A 17 2.50 -2.16 5.02
C LEU A 17 2.92 -2.58 6.44
N TYR A 18 2.89 -3.87 6.75
CA TYR A 18 3.39 -4.39 8.05
C TYR A 18 4.87 -4.09 8.27
N MET A 19 5.72 -4.29 7.23
CA MET A 19 7.13 -3.93 7.33
C MET A 19 7.32 -2.43 7.55
N PHE A 20 6.49 -1.58 6.92
CA PHE A 20 6.52 -0.13 7.14
C PHE A 20 6.14 0.24 8.58
N ILE A 21 5.12 -0.40 9.15
CA ILE A 21 4.72 -0.22 10.55
C ILE A 21 5.85 -0.61 11.49
N LEU A 22 6.43 -1.80 11.31
CA LEU A 22 7.55 -2.30 12.10
C LEU A 22 8.81 -1.43 11.95
N ALA A 23 9.06 -0.90 10.75
CA ALA A 23 10.19 -0.02 10.49
C ALA A 23 10.11 1.28 11.29
N ILE A 24 8.90 1.81 11.49
CA ILE A 24 8.65 3.00 12.29
C ILE A 24 8.70 2.67 13.80
N ASP A 25 8.07 1.58 14.21
CA ASP A 25 7.91 1.19 15.63
C ASP A 25 9.20 0.66 16.22
N GLU A 26 9.81 -0.36 15.61
CA GLU A 26 11.03 -1.01 16.10
C GLU A 26 12.32 -0.30 15.66
N LYS A 27 12.26 0.61 14.68
CA LYS A 27 13.39 1.40 14.14
C LYS A 27 14.54 0.55 13.59
N LYS A 28 14.29 -0.67 13.15
CA LYS A 28 15.28 -1.58 12.58
C LYS A 28 15.45 -1.36 11.07
N ASN A 29 16.70 -1.25 10.62
CA ASN A 29 17.05 -1.01 9.22
C ASN A 29 16.57 -2.11 8.27
N ILE A 30 16.49 -3.37 8.75
CA ILE A 30 16.11 -4.51 7.94
C ILE A 30 14.69 -4.34 7.37
N TYR A 31 13.77 -3.75 8.11
CA TYR A 31 12.41 -3.54 7.62
C TYR A 31 12.39 -2.53 6.48
N TRP A 32 13.19 -1.45 6.56
CA TRP A 32 13.35 -0.50 5.46
C TRP A 32 13.91 -1.13 4.19
N PHE A 33 14.81 -2.10 4.33
CA PHE A 33 15.34 -2.88 3.21
C PHE A 33 14.28 -3.80 2.59
N LEU A 34 13.44 -4.45 3.40
CA LEU A 34 12.45 -5.42 2.93
C LEU A 34 11.24 -4.77 2.23
N ILE A 35 10.86 -3.53 2.61
CA ILE A 35 9.71 -2.82 2.01
C ILE A 35 9.80 -2.76 0.49
N PRO A 36 10.87 -2.22 -0.13
CA PRO A 36 10.98 -2.15 -1.59
C PRO A 36 10.97 -3.53 -2.25
N ILE A 37 11.55 -4.55 -1.60
CA ILE A 37 11.58 -5.91 -2.13
C ILE A 37 10.16 -6.48 -2.25
N LEU A 38 9.36 -6.35 -1.18
CA LEU A 38 7.98 -6.83 -1.18
C LEU A 38 7.12 -6.05 -2.19
N LEU A 39 7.30 -4.72 -2.26
CA LEU A 39 6.60 -3.87 -3.25
C LEU A 39 7.01 -4.21 -4.69
N GLY A 40 8.27 -4.54 -4.93
CA GLY A 40 8.74 -4.98 -6.25
C GLY A 40 8.10 -6.30 -6.68
N PHE A 41 8.06 -7.31 -5.81
CA PHE A 41 7.34 -8.56 -6.09
C PHE A 41 5.83 -8.36 -6.25
N ALA A 42 5.23 -7.49 -5.44
CA ALA A 42 3.83 -7.14 -5.60
C ALA A 42 3.56 -6.48 -6.96
N PHE A 43 4.45 -5.58 -7.40
CA PHE A 43 4.35 -4.92 -8.70
C PHE A 43 4.48 -5.91 -9.86
N LEU A 44 5.41 -6.86 -9.79
CA LEU A 44 5.55 -7.92 -10.78
C LEU A 44 4.34 -8.87 -10.83
N SER A 45 3.68 -9.07 -9.69
CA SER A 45 2.44 -9.87 -9.65
C SER A 45 1.26 -9.13 -10.29
N LYS A 46 1.06 -7.86 -9.94
CA LYS A 46 0.03 -6.99 -10.52
C LYS A 46 0.33 -5.52 -10.23
N GLN A 47 0.27 -4.68 -11.25
CA GLN A 47 0.61 -3.26 -11.13
C GLN A 47 -0.36 -2.49 -10.22
N ALA A 48 -1.66 -2.68 -10.41
CA ALA A 48 -2.68 -2.13 -9.53
C ALA A 48 -3.19 -3.25 -8.58
N PRO A 49 -3.23 -3.06 -7.26
CA PRO A 49 -3.13 -1.82 -6.50
C PRO A 49 -1.70 -1.39 -6.08
N THR A 50 -0.65 -2.14 -6.47
CA THR A 50 0.71 -1.95 -5.95
C THR A 50 1.26 -0.55 -6.19
N VAL A 51 1.03 0.02 -7.38
CA VAL A 51 1.51 1.38 -7.71
C VAL A 51 1.00 2.41 -6.70
N TYR A 52 -0.26 2.32 -6.29
CA TYR A 52 -0.84 3.23 -5.29
C TYR A 52 -0.15 3.10 -3.94
N LEU A 53 0.18 1.85 -3.54
CA LEU A 53 0.89 1.61 -2.28
C LEU A 53 2.35 2.06 -2.36
N ILE A 54 3.02 1.89 -3.50
CA ILE A 54 4.37 2.43 -3.71
C ILE A 54 4.38 3.94 -3.47
N PHE A 55 3.45 4.69 -4.09
CA PHE A 55 3.35 6.13 -3.86
C PHE A 55 3.08 6.47 -2.40
N LEU A 56 2.13 5.79 -1.77
CA LEU A 56 1.79 6.01 -0.36
C LEU A 56 3.02 5.81 0.53
N ILE A 57 3.64 4.63 0.47
CA ILE A 57 4.78 4.29 1.35
C ILE A 57 5.97 5.19 1.04
N SER A 58 6.24 5.52 -0.23
CA SER A 58 7.33 6.43 -0.59
C SER A 58 7.15 7.82 0.02
N ILE A 59 5.96 8.41 -0.09
CA ILE A 59 5.68 9.73 0.47
C ILE A 59 5.82 9.70 2.00
N LEU A 60 5.20 8.71 2.66
CA LEU A 60 5.28 8.60 4.12
C LEU A 60 6.69 8.30 4.61
N SER A 61 7.49 7.52 3.86
CA SER A 61 8.89 7.25 4.16
C SER A 61 9.75 8.53 4.05
N ILE A 62 9.54 9.34 3.00
CA ILE A 62 10.24 10.63 2.85
C ILE A 62 9.92 11.54 4.04
N ILE A 63 8.65 11.65 4.43
CA ILE A 63 8.23 12.45 5.58
C ILE A 63 8.88 11.93 6.86
N TYR A 64 8.91 10.60 7.05
CA TYR A 64 9.55 9.98 8.20
C TYR A 64 11.07 10.23 8.23
N PHE A 65 11.80 10.03 7.12
CA PHE A 65 13.24 10.24 7.04
C PHE A 65 13.63 11.72 7.28
N TYR A 66 12.85 12.64 6.69
CA TYR A 66 13.05 14.07 6.92
C TYR A 66 12.96 14.44 8.41
N LYS A 67 11.99 13.86 9.12
CA LYS A 67 11.77 14.16 10.54
C LYS A 67 12.69 13.39 11.48
N SER A 68 12.95 12.11 11.20
CA SER A 68 13.81 11.26 12.03
C SER A 68 15.31 11.56 11.86
N ARG A 69 15.70 12.14 10.71
CA ARG A 69 17.08 12.39 10.29
C ARG A 69 17.98 11.15 10.34
N ASN A 70 17.41 9.95 10.27
CA ASN A 70 18.15 8.69 10.31
C ASN A 70 18.57 8.28 8.90
N ILE A 71 19.83 8.63 8.54
CA ILE A 71 20.41 8.32 7.23
C ILE A 71 20.52 6.81 7.00
N SER A 72 20.74 6.00 8.06
CA SER A 72 20.88 4.55 7.94
C SER A 72 19.59 3.88 7.41
N ASN A 73 18.43 4.34 7.87
CA ASN A 73 17.12 3.85 7.37
C ASN A 73 16.95 4.18 5.89
N PHE A 74 17.33 5.39 5.47
CA PHE A 74 17.27 5.81 4.07
C PHE A 74 18.20 4.98 3.18
N ILE A 75 19.45 4.76 3.61
CA ILE A 75 20.41 3.90 2.88
C ILE A 75 19.87 2.47 2.75
N SER A 76 19.28 1.93 3.83
CA SER A 76 18.69 0.58 3.79
C SER A 76 17.52 0.48 2.79
N ALA A 77 16.65 1.50 2.73
CA ALA A 77 15.58 1.56 1.74
C ALA A 77 16.14 1.65 0.30
N LEU A 78 17.18 2.47 0.07
CA LEU A 78 17.85 2.53 -1.23
C LEU A 78 18.50 1.20 -1.62
N ALA A 79 19.16 0.53 -0.69
CA ALA A 79 19.73 -0.79 -0.91
C ALA A 79 18.65 -1.81 -1.32
N GLY A 80 17.48 -1.79 -0.66
CA GLY A 80 16.33 -2.60 -1.04
C GLY A 80 15.83 -2.29 -2.46
N CYS A 81 15.70 -1.01 -2.82
CA CYS A 81 15.34 -0.59 -4.19
C CYS A 81 16.35 -1.11 -5.22
N THR A 82 17.65 -0.95 -4.96
CA THR A 82 18.72 -1.41 -5.85
C THR A 82 18.66 -2.93 -6.01
N THR A 83 18.45 -3.67 -4.93
CA THR A 83 18.28 -5.13 -4.96
C THR A 83 17.12 -5.56 -5.85
N VAL A 84 15.97 -4.89 -5.75
CA VAL A 84 14.80 -5.17 -6.61
C VAL A 84 15.10 -4.90 -8.07
N LEU A 85 15.77 -3.81 -8.39
CA LEU A 85 16.13 -3.50 -9.76
C LEU A 85 17.10 -4.56 -10.35
N ILE A 86 18.10 -4.98 -9.58
CA ILE A 86 19.01 -6.05 -10.00
C ILE A 86 18.23 -7.35 -10.24
N LEU A 87 17.39 -7.76 -9.28
CA LEU A 87 16.57 -8.96 -9.42
C LEU A 87 15.63 -8.88 -10.63
N PHE A 88 15.04 -7.73 -10.89
CA PHE A 88 14.19 -7.51 -12.05
C PHE A 88 14.95 -7.74 -13.37
N PHE A 89 16.14 -7.12 -13.54
CA PHE A 89 16.93 -7.30 -14.75
C PHE A 89 17.47 -8.73 -14.90
N VAL A 90 17.84 -9.39 -13.79
CA VAL A 90 18.22 -10.80 -13.80
C VAL A 90 17.05 -11.67 -14.26
N LEU A 91 15.84 -11.44 -13.75
CA LEU A 91 14.64 -12.18 -14.17
C LEU A 91 14.31 -11.95 -15.65
N LEU A 92 14.42 -10.73 -16.16
CA LEU A 92 14.23 -10.44 -17.58
C LEU A 92 15.24 -11.19 -18.45
N PHE A 93 16.51 -11.16 -18.06
CA PHE A 93 17.57 -11.84 -18.78
C PHE A 93 17.36 -13.36 -18.80
N LEU A 94 17.06 -13.97 -17.66
CA LEU A 94 16.83 -15.42 -17.53
C LEU A 94 15.56 -15.88 -18.26
N SER A 95 14.52 -15.04 -18.34
CA SER A 95 13.28 -15.36 -19.04
C SER A 95 13.37 -15.20 -20.56
N GLY A 96 14.45 -14.61 -21.07
CA GLY A 96 14.59 -14.29 -22.50
C GLY A 96 13.60 -13.26 -23.04
N ILE A 97 12.90 -12.54 -22.15
CA ILE A 97 11.92 -11.51 -22.54
C ILE A 97 12.68 -10.25 -22.95
N ASN A 98 12.38 -9.74 -24.16
CA ASN A 98 12.91 -8.47 -24.60
C ASN A 98 12.33 -7.33 -23.71
N PHE A 99 13.18 -6.40 -23.29
CA PHE A 99 12.77 -5.26 -22.47
C PHE A 99 11.65 -4.44 -23.13
N ASN A 100 11.68 -4.29 -24.46
CA ASN A 100 10.63 -3.59 -25.19
C ASN A 100 9.26 -4.29 -25.09
N ASP A 101 9.25 -5.62 -25.20
CA ASP A 101 8.02 -6.41 -25.04
C ASP A 101 7.47 -6.32 -23.61
N PHE A 102 8.36 -6.30 -22.60
CA PHE A 102 7.97 -6.03 -21.24
C PHE A 102 7.32 -4.66 -21.08
N LEU A 103 7.90 -3.60 -21.67
CA LEU A 103 7.31 -2.24 -21.61
C LEU A 103 5.93 -2.19 -22.27
N ILE A 104 5.76 -2.82 -23.42
CA ILE A 104 4.48 -2.90 -24.13
C ILE A 104 3.43 -3.60 -23.27
N GLN A 105 3.74 -4.77 -22.74
CA GLN A 105 2.79 -5.59 -21.99
C GLN A 105 2.50 -5.02 -20.59
N TYR A 106 3.53 -4.47 -19.93
CA TYR A 106 3.41 -4.02 -18.54
C TYR A 106 2.98 -2.56 -18.38
N PHE A 107 3.26 -1.70 -19.33
CA PHE A 107 2.92 -0.28 -19.22
C PHE A 107 1.89 0.18 -20.27
N LEU A 108 2.13 -0.13 -21.54
CA LEU A 108 1.28 0.40 -22.61
C LEU A 108 -0.09 -0.28 -22.66
N TYR A 109 -0.12 -1.60 -22.52
CA TYR A 109 -1.38 -2.34 -22.52
C TYR A 109 -2.27 -2.00 -21.30
N PRO A 110 -1.79 -2.00 -20.05
CA PRO A 110 -2.59 -1.55 -18.91
C PRO A 110 -3.06 -0.10 -19.00
N LYS A 111 -2.25 0.80 -19.61
CA LYS A 111 -2.63 2.18 -19.86
C LYS A 111 -3.86 2.28 -20.78
N SER A 112 -3.91 1.48 -21.85
CA SER A 112 -5.06 1.46 -22.76
C SER A 112 -6.34 0.97 -22.08
N LEU A 113 -6.25 0.01 -21.16
CA LEU A 113 -7.39 -0.49 -20.40
C LEU A 113 -7.79 0.46 -19.25
N GLY A 114 -6.85 1.25 -18.74
CA GLY A 114 -7.06 2.14 -17.59
C GLY A 114 -8.03 3.27 -17.89
N ALA A 115 -8.01 3.81 -19.10
CA ALA A 115 -8.88 4.90 -19.50
C ALA A 115 -10.36 4.52 -19.37
N SER A 116 -10.76 3.37 -19.90
CA SER A 116 -12.14 2.87 -19.78
C SER A 116 -12.57 2.54 -18.35
N ARG A 117 -11.63 2.17 -17.49
CA ARG A 117 -11.92 1.86 -16.07
C ARG A 117 -12.11 3.11 -15.21
N LEU A 118 -11.50 4.24 -15.56
CA LEU A 118 -11.72 5.51 -14.87
C LEU A 118 -13.14 6.03 -15.07
N GLU A 119 -13.77 5.77 -16.23
CA GLU A 119 -15.16 6.12 -16.51
C GLU A 119 -16.13 5.43 -15.52
N TRP A 120 -15.74 4.28 -14.96
CA TRP A 120 -16.54 3.54 -13.99
C TRP A 120 -16.53 4.15 -12.59
N LEU A 121 -15.62 5.09 -12.29
CA LEU A 121 -15.64 5.86 -11.03
C LEU A 121 -16.68 6.99 -11.07
N SER A 122 -17.17 7.37 -12.23
CA SER A 122 -18.18 8.40 -12.44
C SER A 122 -19.49 7.77 -12.98
N PRO A 123 -20.69 8.11 -12.43
CA PRO A 123 -20.94 9.08 -11.36
C PRO A 123 -20.77 8.51 -9.94
N PHE A 124 -20.62 9.41 -8.96
CA PHE A 124 -20.62 9.04 -7.55
C PHE A 124 -21.98 8.47 -7.14
N GLU A 125 -22.04 7.17 -6.90
CA GLU A 125 -23.22 6.50 -6.40
C GLU A 125 -23.01 6.08 -4.94
N PHE A 126 -23.77 6.68 -4.01
CA PHE A 126 -23.70 6.38 -2.59
C PHE A 126 -23.82 4.87 -2.30
N LYS A 127 -24.80 4.20 -2.94
CA LYS A 127 -25.02 2.76 -2.76
C LYS A 127 -23.82 1.91 -3.17
N ARG A 128 -23.14 2.30 -4.26
CA ARG A 128 -21.97 1.60 -4.80
C ARG A 128 -20.71 1.84 -3.99
N ILE A 129 -20.46 3.09 -3.58
CA ILE A 129 -19.20 3.48 -2.95
C ILE A 129 -19.28 3.30 -1.43
N ILE A 130 -20.34 3.78 -0.78
CA ILE A 130 -20.43 3.80 0.69
C ILE A 130 -21.10 2.54 1.21
N TRP A 131 -22.29 2.22 0.72
CA TRP A 131 -23.07 1.10 1.27
C TRP A 131 -22.42 -0.26 1.06
N ARG A 132 -21.84 -0.48 -0.13
CA ARG A 132 -21.15 -1.74 -0.45
C ARG A 132 -19.97 -2.01 0.46
N TYR A 133 -19.20 -0.98 0.83
CA TYR A 133 -17.98 -1.10 1.63
C TYR A 133 -18.14 -0.61 3.07
N LYS A 134 -19.37 -0.50 3.57
CA LYS A 134 -19.68 0.00 4.92
C LYS A 134 -18.89 -0.68 6.03
N LEU A 135 -18.68 -1.99 5.94
CA LEU A 135 -17.91 -2.74 6.94
C LEU A 135 -16.40 -2.40 6.90
N GLN A 136 -15.86 -2.10 5.73
CA GLN A 136 -14.48 -1.61 5.60
C GLN A 136 -14.33 -0.25 6.30
N TYR A 137 -15.22 0.69 6.02
CA TYR A 137 -15.20 2.01 6.66
C TYR A 137 -15.44 1.92 8.17
N LEU A 138 -16.37 1.06 8.61
CA LEU A 138 -16.61 0.83 10.03
C LEU A 138 -15.37 0.25 10.72
N SER A 139 -14.65 -0.66 10.09
CA SER A 139 -13.44 -1.28 10.67
C SER A 139 -12.30 -0.30 10.94
N ILE A 140 -12.24 0.84 10.22
CA ILE A 140 -11.23 1.89 10.42
C ILE A 140 -11.79 3.14 11.11
N ALA A 141 -13.06 3.16 11.50
CA ALA A 141 -13.70 4.36 12.07
C ALA A 141 -12.96 4.88 13.32
N THR A 142 -12.52 3.98 14.20
CA THR A 142 -11.72 4.33 15.39
C THR A 142 -10.38 4.96 15.01
N LEU A 143 -9.71 4.43 13.98
CA LEU A 143 -8.45 4.99 13.49
C LEU A 143 -8.65 6.40 12.91
N ILE A 144 -9.75 6.64 12.19
CA ILE A 144 -10.11 7.97 11.67
C ILE A 144 -10.32 8.94 12.84
N PHE A 145 -11.05 8.52 13.87
CA PHE A 145 -11.25 9.34 15.06
C PHE A 145 -9.93 9.70 15.74
N LEU A 146 -9.04 8.72 15.96
CA LEU A 146 -7.72 8.95 16.54
C LEU A 146 -6.85 9.84 15.67
N PHE A 147 -6.89 9.67 14.33
CA PHE A 147 -6.18 10.53 13.40
C PHE A 147 -6.60 12.00 13.53
N ILE A 148 -7.90 12.26 13.60
CA ILE A 148 -8.45 13.62 13.80
C ILE A 148 -7.98 14.16 15.16
N LYS A 149 -8.10 13.38 16.25
CA LYS A 149 -7.65 13.76 17.59
C LYS A 149 -6.16 14.16 17.58
N PHE A 150 -5.29 13.33 17.00
CA PHE A 150 -3.85 13.60 16.94
C PHE A 150 -3.50 14.83 16.08
N SER A 151 -4.26 15.04 15.00
CA SER A 151 -4.10 16.24 14.17
C SER A 151 -4.39 17.53 14.93
N LEU A 152 -5.31 17.50 15.89
CA LEU A 152 -5.65 18.63 16.75
C LEU A 152 -4.61 18.83 17.88
N GLU A 153 -4.10 17.74 18.47
CA GLU A 153 -3.19 17.80 19.62
C GLU A 153 -1.76 18.23 19.27
N LYS A 154 -1.30 18.06 18.01
CA LYS A 154 0.04 18.45 17.50
C LYS A 154 1.24 18.02 18.35
N LYS A 155 1.12 16.95 19.14
CA LYS A 155 2.20 16.45 19.99
C LYS A 155 3.27 15.74 19.16
N LYS A 156 4.55 16.09 19.36
CA LYS A 156 5.70 15.47 18.65
C LYS A 156 5.85 13.98 18.95
N GLU A 157 5.50 13.54 20.16
CA GLU A 157 5.62 12.16 20.62
C GLU A 157 4.71 11.19 19.86
N ILE A 158 3.58 11.68 19.32
CA ILE A 158 2.57 10.90 18.62
C ILE A 158 2.86 10.78 17.11
N PHE A 159 3.92 11.42 16.61
CA PHE A 159 4.17 11.49 15.17
C PHE A 159 4.30 10.11 14.48
N SER A 160 4.98 9.15 15.11
CA SER A 160 5.12 7.79 14.58
C SER A 160 3.77 7.11 14.45
N ASP A 161 2.95 7.16 15.49
CA ASP A 161 1.61 6.58 15.50
C ASP A 161 0.68 7.29 14.51
N TYR A 162 0.82 8.61 14.38
CA TYR A 162 0.08 9.39 13.37
C TYR A 162 0.39 8.89 11.95
N LEU A 163 1.66 8.67 11.60
CA LEU A 163 2.04 8.13 10.29
C LEU A 163 1.54 6.71 10.07
N ILE A 164 1.60 5.87 11.10
CA ILE A 164 1.10 4.49 11.01
C ILE A 164 -0.41 4.50 10.81
N ILE A 165 -1.17 5.22 11.62
CA ILE A 165 -2.63 5.32 11.48
C ILE A 165 -3.01 5.86 10.10
N LEU A 166 -2.33 6.91 9.65
CA LEU A 166 -2.54 7.48 8.31
C LEU A 166 -2.29 6.44 7.21
N SER A 167 -1.21 5.65 7.33
CA SER A 167 -0.89 4.62 6.33
C SER A 167 -1.96 3.54 6.25
N ILE A 168 -2.53 3.11 7.38
CA ILE A 168 -3.59 2.09 7.44
C ILE A 168 -4.90 2.64 6.84
N ILE A 169 -5.27 3.88 7.18
CA ILE A 169 -6.48 4.53 6.64
C ILE A 169 -6.37 4.64 5.12
N ILE A 170 -5.26 5.19 4.62
CA ILE A 170 -5.08 5.36 3.18
C ILE A 170 -5.01 4.01 2.48
N PHE A 171 -4.34 3.00 3.04
CA PHE A 171 -4.31 1.65 2.47
C PHE A 171 -5.73 1.06 2.34
N CYS A 172 -6.58 1.20 3.36
CA CYS A 172 -7.98 0.79 3.27
C CYS A 172 -8.71 1.50 2.12
N LEU A 173 -8.57 2.82 2.00
CA LEU A 173 -9.20 3.60 0.94
C LEU A 173 -8.68 3.22 -0.46
N LEU A 174 -7.37 2.98 -0.61
CA LEU A 174 -6.77 2.54 -1.86
C LEU A 174 -7.26 1.16 -2.29
N THR A 175 -7.44 0.23 -1.35
CA THR A 175 -7.99 -1.10 -1.66
C THR A 175 -9.45 -1.01 -2.09
N VAL A 176 -10.27 -0.17 -1.45
CA VAL A 176 -11.65 0.11 -1.86
C VAL A 176 -11.67 0.74 -3.26
N MET A 177 -10.85 1.76 -3.51
CA MET A 177 -10.74 2.40 -4.82
C MET A 177 -10.36 1.39 -5.91
N HIS A 178 -9.38 0.53 -5.65
CA HIS A 178 -8.99 -0.53 -6.59
C HIS A 178 -10.16 -1.47 -6.90
N GLN A 179 -10.96 -1.83 -5.90
CA GLN A 179 -12.13 -2.70 -6.09
C GLN A 179 -13.24 -2.02 -6.89
N LEU A 180 -13.45 -0.73 -6.71
CA LEU A 180 -14.38 0.04 -7.52
C LEU A 180 -14.00 0.05 -9.00
N MET A 181 -12.69 0.10 -9.29
CA MET A 181 -12.17 0.08 -10.67
C MET A 181 -12.16 -1.31 -11.31
N THR A 182 -12.08 -2.38 -10.54
CA THR A 182 -11.95 -3.76 -11.06
C THR A 182 -13.22 -4.58 -10.96
N ILE A 183 -14.21 -4.12 -10.20
CA ILE A 183 -15.50 -4.79 -9.91
C ILE A 183 -15.33 -6.13 -9.15
N ASN A 184 -14.14 -6.49 -8.75
CA ASN A 184 -13.82 -7.72 -8.02
C ASN A 184 -13.89 -7.49 -6.51
N ALA A 185 -15.11 -7.35 -5.95
CA ALA A 185 -15.28 -6.85 -4.58
C ALA A 185 -14.99 -7.86 -3.46
N ILE A 186 -14.96 -9.15 -3.76
CA ILE A 186 -15.12 -10.17 -2.70
C ILE A 186 -13.88 -10.30 -1.81
N PHE A 187 -12.69 -10.22 -2.38
CA PHE A 187 -11.49 -10.57 -1.62
C PHE A 187 -11.01 -9.50 -0.63
N ILE A 188 -11.37 -8.23 -0.79
CA ILE A 188 -10.95 -7.20 0.20
C ILE A 188 -11.65 -7.34 1.54
N TYR A 189 -12.73 -8.08 1.63
CA TYR A 189 -13.42 -8.32 2.91
C TYR A 189 -12.55 -9.10 3.90
N CYS A 190 -11.55 -9.85 3.45
CA CYS A 190 -10.55 -10.49 4.32
C CYS A 190 -9.70 -9.48 5.10
N LEU A 191 -9.64 -8.21 4.69
CA LEU A 191 -8.93 -7.14 5.39
C LEU A 191 -9.69 -6.59 6.59
N ILE A 192 -11.02 -6.82 6.70
CA ILE A 192 -11.84 -6.31 7.81
C ILE A 192 -11.30 -6.75 9.18
N PRO A 193 -11.02 -8.04 9.44
CA PRO A 193 -10.45 -8.46 10.71
C PRO A 193 -9.11 -7.79 11.02
N ILE A 194 -8.29 -7.54 10.00
CA ILE A 194 -6.98 -6.89 10.13
C ILE A 194 -7.17 -5.43 10.56
N PHE A 195 -8.05 -4.69 9.89
CA PHE A 195 -8.36 -3.31 10.24
C PHE A 195 -9.02 -3.18 11.62
N CYS A 196 -9.92 -4.13 11.98
CA CYS A 196 -10.47 -4.20 13.32
C CYS A 196 -9.37 -4.45 14.37
N GLY A 197 -8.40 -5.32 14.07
CA GLY A 197 -7.23 -5.57 14.93
C GLY A 197 -6.42 -4.29 15.17
N PHE A 198 -6.08 -3.53 14.14
CA PHE A 198 -5.41 -2.24 14.27
C PHE A 198 -6.25 -1.23 15.06
N SER A 199 -7.55 -1.13 14.76
CA SER A 199 -8.47 -0.26 15.49
C SER A 199 -8.50 -0.59 16.98
N HIS A 200 -8.51 -1.88 17.33
CA HIS A 200 -8.49 -2.35 18.72
C HIS A 200 -7.17 -2.03 19.42
N ILE A 201 -6.01 -2.29 18.77
CA ILE A 201 -4.68 -2.00 19.34
C ILE A 201 -4.55 -0.52 19.65
N TYR A 202 -4.89 0.34 18.69
CA TYR A 202 -4.74 1.78 18.88
C TYR A 202 -5.80 2.37 19.83
N SER A 203 -7.01 1.83 19.89
CA SER A 203 -8.01 2.26 20.87
C SER A 203 -7.65 1.92 22.32
N LYS A 204 -6.87 0.83 22.52
CA LYS A 204 -6.34 0.50 23.85
C LYS A 204 -5.11 1.33 24.25
N LYS A 205 -4.34 1.79 23.27
CA LYS A 205 -3.14 2.57 23.49
C LYS A 205 -3.48 4.03 23.87
N TYR A 206 -4.64 4.54 23.43
CA TYR A 206 -5.08 5.93 23.55
C TYR A 206 -6.52 6.08 24.05
#